data_80b61bfb411284142523b97a02ea19cc
#
_entry.id   80b61bfb411284142523b97a02ea19cc
#
_cell.length_a   1.000
_cell.length_b   1.000
_cell.length_c   1.000
_cell.angle_alpha   90.00
_cell.angle_beta   90.00
_cell.angle_gamma   90.00
#
_symmetry.space_group_name_H-M   'P 1'
#
loop_
_entity.id
_entity.type
_entity.pdbx_description
1 polymer ?
#
loop_
_entity_poly.entity_id
_entity_poly.type
_entity_poly.pdbx_seq_one_letter_code
_entity_poly.pdbx_strand_id
1 'polypeptide(L)'
;MFKYEGLVCDVCGKPFDNESDIVVCPDCGTPHHRECWFQLGHCVNEDKHAQGYEWKAPVREISADSVECPDCHSIMPKDTMFCENCGRALNKTQNTTQVYSIPGGRMEVHHFPNPHTMNPEEFKARVDNELAGEIDGVPLRDMAVFMGPNAQYYIYKFKRRQNDPNYRPFNWTAFMFPPIWLLFRKLWKHSIVAALINFVLNIPTFIMIAAEAGMLGASSPLMFPGIENVARITSLLVFAVGIVWGFLAIPLYQKDTVKRLKKMKSDANGDMNVYYRSVIENAGPSKIGMIVVVIFSVLYLFTMMGF
;
A
#
# COMPACT_ATOMS: atom_id res chain seq x y z
N MET A 1 -0.88 -31.38 -2.91
CA MET A 1 -0.12 -31.05 -4.11
C MET A 1 0.23 -32.34 -4.82
N PHE A 2 -0.26 -32.52 -6.01
CA PHE A 2 -0.16 -33.78 -6.75
C PHE A 2 1.24 -33.90 -7.37
N LYS A 3 1.97 -34.97 -7.08
CA LYS A 3 3.41 -35.12 -7.44
C LYS A 3 3.70 -35.04 -8.94
N TYR A 4 2.73 -35.33 -9.82
CA TYR A 4 2.88 -35.41 -11.27
C TYR A 4 2.09 -34.33 -12.04
N GLU A 5 1.53 -33.37 -11.32
CA GLU A 5 0.73 -32.28 -11.92
C GLU A 5 1.54 -31.51 -12.99
N GLY A 6 0.94 -31.36 -14.16
CA GLY A 6 1.55 -30.63 -15.27
C GLY A 6 2.66 -31.39 -16.04
N LEU A 7 3.00 -32.63 -15.64
CA LEU A 7 3.81 -33.54 -16.45
C LEU A 7 2.90 -34.23 -17.48
N VAL A 8 3.48 -34.77 -18.53
CA VAL A 8 2.73 -35.44 -19.60
C VAL A 8 3.01 -36.94 -19.60
N CYS A 9 2.00 -37.71 -19.96
CA CYS A 9 2.15 -39.14 -20.18
C CYS A 9 2.89 -39.41 -21.50
N ASP A 10 4.03 -40.10 -21.46
CA ASP A 10 4.85 -40.39 -22.64
C ASP A 10 4.13 -41.28 -23.67
N VAL A 11 3.02 -41.96 -23.33
CA VAL A 11 2.23 -42.79 -24.24
C VAL A 11 1.23 -41.96 -25.04
N CYS A 12 0.46 -41.09 -24.42
CA CYS A 12 -0.63 -40.35 -25.07
C CYS A 12 -0.34 -38.83 -25.24
N GLY A 13 0.73 -38.30 -24.63
CA GLY A 13 1.10 -36.89 -24.69
C GLY A 13 0.17 -35.97 -23.92
N LYS A 14 -0.84 -36.50 -23.19
CA LYS A 14 -1.77 -35.68 -22.38
C LYS A 14 -1.15 -35.38 -21.02
N PRO A 15 -1.41 -34.17 -20.46
CA PRO A 15 -0.94 -33.84 -19.12
C PRO A 15 -1.65 -34.65 -18.03
N PHE A 16 -0.95 -34.86 -16.92
CA PHE A 16 -1.57 -35.37 -15.70
C PHE A 16 -2.23 -34.22 -14.95
N ASP A 17 -3.48 -34.38 -14.59
CA ASP A 17 -4.28 -33.46 -13.78
C ASP A 17 -4.68 -34.11 -12.44
N ASN A 18 -5.40 -33.36 -11.58
CA ASN A 18 -5.82 -33.83 -10.27
C ASN A 18 -6.85 -34.99 -10.33
N GLU A 19 -7.46 -35.22 -11.49
CA GLU A 19 -8.45 -36.28 -11.71
C GLU A 19 -7.80 -37.48 -12.43
N SER A 20 -6.55 -37.38 -12.88
CA SER A 20 -5.84 -38.42 -13.61
C SER A 20 -5.51 -39.61 -12.71
N ASP A 21 -6.00 -40.79 -13.07
CA ASP A 21 -5.62 -42.05 -12.46
C ASP A 21 -4.28 -42.53 -13.02
N ILE A 22 -3.23 -42.52 -12.19
CA ILE A 22 -1.83 -42.74 -12.58
C ILE A 22 -1.30 -44.07 -12.07
N VAL A 23 -0.59 -44.76 -12.93
CA VAL A 23 0.27 -45.90 -12.60
C VAL A 23 1.73 -45.50 -12.81
N VAL A 24 2.55 -45.81 -11.84
CA VAL A 24 3.99 -45.56 -11.91
C VAL A 24 4.71 -46.91 -12.11
N CYS A 25 5.58 -46.98 -13.10
CA CYS A 25 6.38 -48.19 -13.37
C CYS A 25 7.23 -48.52 -12.12
N PRO A 26 7.15 -49.77 -11.59
CA PRO A 26 7.94 -50.14 -10.43
C PRO A 26 9.45 -50.23 -10.66
N ASP A 27 9.88 -50.44 -11.91
CA ASP A 27 11.26 -50.61 -12.22
C ASP A 27 12.01 -49.28 -12.48
N CYS A 28 11.38 -48.34 -13.23
CA CYS A 28 12.04 -47.09 -13.61
C CYS A 28 11.36 -45.81 -13.06
N GLY A 29 10.18 -45.91 -12.47
CA GLY A 29 9.49 -44.76 -11.93
C GLY A 29 8.71 -43.91 -12.95
N THR A 30 8.61 -44.31 -14.24
CA THR A 30 7.89 -43.55 -15.29
C THR A 30 6.38 -43.53 -14.98
N PRO A 31 5.73 -42.35 -14.93
CA PRO A 31 4.29 -42.23 -14.73
C PRO A 31 3.51 -42.43 -16.05
N HIS A 32 2.39 -43.13 -15.97
CA HIS A 32 1.45 -43.37 -17.06
C HIS A 32 0.02 -43.12 -16.60
N HIS A 33 -0.89 -42.70 -17.47
CA HIS A 33 -2.30 -42.87 -17.20
C HIS A 33 -2.61 -44.36 -17.06
N ARG A 34 -3.49 -44.73 -16.16
CA ARG A 34 -3.84 -46.15 -15.96
C ARG A 34 -4.39 -46.81 -17.23
N GLU A 35 -5.17 -46.07 -18.00
CA GLU A 35 -5.67 -46.51 -19.31
C GLU A 35 -4.53 -46.79 -20.29
N CYS A 36 -3.53 -45.89 -20.35
CA CYS A 36 -2.39 -46.02 -21.23
C CYS A 36 -1.50 -47.22 -20.84
N TRP A 37 -1.35 -47.45 -19.53
CA TRP A 37 -0.65 -48.63 -19.00
C TRP A 37 -1.36 -49.92 -19.39
N PHE A 38 -2.67 -50.00 -19.27
CA PHE A 38 -3.43 -51.19 -19.65
C PHE A 38 -3.44 -51.42 -21.17
N GLN A 39 -3.51 -50.36 -21.98
CA GLN A 39 -3.47 -50.47 -23.44
C GLN A 39 -2.14 -50.94 -23.94
N LEU A 40 -1.03 -50.46 -23.37
CA LEU A 40 0.32 -50.83 -23.77
C LEU A 40 0.73 -52.19 -23.20
N GLY A 41 0.25 -52.53 -22.01
CA GLY A 41 0.55 -53.78 -21.31
C GLY A 41 1.92 -53.80 -20.63
N HIS A 42 2.78 -52.80 -20.84
CA HIS A 42 4.13 -52.68 -20.29
C HIS A 42 4.53 -51.20 -20.16
N CYS A 43 5.72 -50.94 -19.58
CA CYS A 43 6.25 -49.60 -19.50
C CYS A 43 6.74 -49.11 -20.87
N VAL A 44 6.47 -47.84 -21.23
CA VAL A 44 6.93 -47.22 -22.46
C VAL A 44 8.50 -47.22 -22.57
N ASN A 45 9.18 -47.28 -21.44
CA ASN A 45 10.65 -47.32 -21.33
C ASN A 45 11.17 -48.70 -20.93
N GLU A 46 10.42 -49.79 -21.16
CA GLU A 46 10.79 -51.16 -20.79
C GLU A 46 12.14 -51.59 -21.36
N ASP A 47 12.45 -51.20 -22.58
CA ASP A 47 13.71 -51.43 -23.28
C ASP A 47 14.93 -50.87 -22.54
N LYS A 48 14.74 -49.87 -21.68
CA LYS A 48 15.77 -49.20 -20.91
C LYS A 48 15.96 -49.76 -19.50
N HIS A 49 15.02 -50.59 -19.00
CA HIS A 49 15.10 -51.15 -17.67
C HIS A 49 16.35 -51.97 -17.42
N ALA A 50 16.76 -52.77 -18.40
CA ALA A 50 17.97 -53.58 -18.31
C ALA A 50 19.27 -52.76 -18.16
N GLN A 51 19.23 -51.50 -18.53
CA GLN A 51 20.33 -50.53 -18.43
C GLN A 51 20.31 -49.72 -17.15
N GLY A 52 19.37 -50.01 -16.20
CA GLY A 52 19.21 -49.27 -14.95
C GLY A 52 18.62 -47.87 -15.12
N TYR A 53 17.78 -47.68 -16.15
CA TYR A 53 17.15 -46.40 -16.40
C TYR A 53 16.20 -46.01 -15.24
N GLU A 54 16.43 -44.85 -14.69
CA GLU A 54 15.52 -44.20 -13.73
C GLU A 54 14.85 -42.99 -14.40
N TRP A 55 13.54 -42.96 -14.41
CA TRP A 55 12.79 -41.83 -14.89
C TRP A 55 12.98 -40.64 -13.94
N LYS A 56 13.39 -39.51 -14.49
CA LYS A 56 13.46 -38.24 -13.77
C LYS A 56 12.50 -37.27 -14.44
N ALA A 57 11.71 -36.57 -13.62
CA ALA A 57 10.87 -35.52 -14.14
C ALA A 57 11.72 -34.57 -15.03
N PRO A 58 11.27 -34.27 -16.25
CA PRO A 58 12.00 -33.36 -17.11
C PRO A 58 12.25 -32.07 -16.38
N VAL A 59 13.51 -31.65 -16.27
CA VAL A 59 13.86 -30.32 -15.76
C VAL A 59 13.29 -29.34 -16.76
N ARG A 60 12.26 -28.60 -16.36
CA ARG A 60 11.71 -27.54 -17.18
C ARG A 60 12.78 -26.46 -17.32
N GLU A 61 13.40 -26.37 -18.47
CA GLU A 61 14.28 -25.26 -18.78
C GLU A 61 13.42 -24.01 -18.85
N ILE A 62 13.52 -23.19 -17.82
CA ILE A 62 12.92 -21.86 -17.79
C ILE A 62 13.72 -21.03 -18.80
N SER A 63 13.14 -20.79 -19.96
CA SER A 63 13.76 -19.90 -20.94
C SER A 63 13.92 -18.50 -20.34
N ALA A 64 14.91 -17.74 -20.83
CA ALA A 64 15.15 -16.37 -20.36
C ALA A 64 13.91 -15.45 -20.45
N ASP A 65 12.94 -15.83 -21.29
CA ASP A 65 11.69 -15.12 -21.54
C ASP A 65 10.47 -15.72 -20.85
N SER A 66 10.64 -16.64 -19.90
CA SER A 66 9.57 -17.25 -19.12
C SER A 66 9.74 -17.02 -17.62
N VAL A 67 8.62 -17.05 -16.89
CA VAL A 67 8.56 -16.93 -15.43
C VAL A 67 7.73 -18.07 -14.86
N GLU A 68 8.19 -18.66 -13.76
CA GLU A 68 7.45 -19.68 -13.01
C GLU A 68 6.58 -19.02 -11.94
N CYS A 69 5.32 -19.42 -11.86
CA CYS A 69 4.42 -18.98 -10.81
C CYS A 69 4.84 -19.57 -9.45
N PRO A 70 5.10 -18.76 -8.43
CA PRO A 70 5.54 -19.26 -7.12
C PRO A 70 4.47 -20.03 -6.35
N ASP A 71 3.19 -19.96 -6.73
CA ASP A 71 2.10 -20.66 -6.05
C ASP A 71 1.74 -21.99 -6.71
N CYS A 72 1.64 -22.01 -8.03
CA CYS A 72 1.18 -23.19 -8.77
C CYS A 72 2.25 -23.77 -9.72
N HIS A 73 3.45 -23.19 -9.76
CA HIS A 73 4.59 -23.61 -10.58
C HIS A 73 4.33 -23.68 -12.09
N SER A 74 3.24 -23.07 -12.58
CA SER A 74 2.99 -22.93 -14.01
C SER A 74 4.01 -21.98 -14.64
N ILE A 75 4.58 -22.37 -15.79
CA ILE A 75 5.51 -21.53 -16.54
C ILE A 75 4.73 -20.70 -17.55
N MET A 76 5.00 -19.39 -17.56
CA MET A 76 4.34 -18.41 -18.42
C MET A 76 5.34 -17.45 -19.04
N PRO A 77 4.97 -16.72 -20.11
CA PRO A 77 5.80 -15.66 -20.65
C PRO A 77 6.12 -14.60 -19.58
N LYS A 78 7.32 -14.05 -19.60
CA LYS A 78 7.85 -13.13 -18.58
C LYS A 78 7.06 -11.83 -18.45
N ASP A 79 6.36 -11.42 -19.47
CA ASP A 79 5.50 -10.25 -19.55
C ASP A 79 4.06 -10.48 -19.04
N THR A 80 3.74 -11.72 -18.64
CA THR A 80 2.42 -12.06 -18.10
C THR A 80 2.21 -11.41 -16.72
N MET A 81 1.15 -10.61 -16.59
CA MET A 81 0.87 -9.87 -15.35
C MET A 81 0.23 -10.73 -14.26
N PHE A 82 -0.53 -11.75 -14.65
CA PHE A 82 -1.24 -12.65 -13.74
C PHE A 82 -1.04 -14.08 -14.21
N CYS A 83 -0.92 -15.01 -13.27
CA CYS A 83 -0.91 -16.44 -13.58
C CYS A 83 -2.25 -16.86 -14.17
N GLU A 84 -2.25 -17.37 -15.40
CA GLU A 84 -3.46 -17.83 -16.08
C GLU A 84 -4.08 -19.06 -15.39
N ASN A 85 -3.27 -19.80 -14.64
CA ASN A 85 -3.72 -21.02 -13.96
C ASN A 85 -4.32 -20.74 -12.57
N CYS A 86 -3.71 -19.87 -11.75
CA CYS A 86 -4.15 -19.63 -10.36
C CYS A 86 -4.54 -18.17 -10.08
N GLY A 87 -4.47 -17.28 -11.07
CA GLY A 87 -4.83 -15.87 -10.92
C GLY A 87 -3.82 -15.02 -10.13
N ARG A 88 -2.69 -15.60 -9.66
CA ARG A 88 -1.69 -14.84 -8.91
C ARG A 88 -1.04 -13.78 -9.77
N ALA A 89 -0.85 -12.58 -9.23
CA ALA A 89 -0.07 -11.54 -9.87
C ALA A 89 1.42 -11.96 -9.92
N LEU A 90 1.96 -12.13 -11.12
CA LEU A 90 3.34 -12.59 -11.37
C LEU A 90 4.30 -11.41 -11.51
N ASN A 91 3.83 -10.28 -11.96
CA ASN A 91 4.64 -9.12 -12.27
C ASN A 91 4.84 -8.24 -11.03
N LYS A 92 5.60 -8.77 -10.05
CA LYS A 92 6.12 -7.96 -8.93
C LYS A 92 7.62 -7.74 -8.99
N THR A 93 8.28 -8.21 -10.03
CA THR A 93 9.73 -8.18 -10.06
C THR A 93 10.28 -7.71 -11.41
N GLN A 94 9.96 -6.51 -11.78
CA GLN A 94 10.92 -5.71 -12.52
C GLN A 94 10.80 -4.28 -12.01
N ASN A 95 11.94 -3.70 -11.67
CA ASN A 95 12.16 -2.29 -11.48
C ASN A 95 11.76 -1.52 -12.74
N THR A 96 10.49 -1.56 -13.07
CA THR A 96 9.94 -0.67 -14.06
C THR A 96 9.57 0.57 -13.29
N THR A 97 10.46 1.56 -13.32
CA THR A 97 10.07 2.95 -13.16
C THR A 97 8.86 3.12 -14.08
N GLN A 98 7.65 3.03 -13.53
CA GLN A 98 6.46 3.31 -14.32
C GLN A 98 6.47 4.81 -14.58
N VAL A 99 6.89 5.16 -15.80
CA VAL A 99 6.87 6.54 -16.28
C VAL A 99 5.45 6.83 -16.73
N TYR A 100 4.67 7.46 -15.87
CA TYR A 100 3.39 8.04 -16.26
C TYR A 100 3.65 9.38 -16.92
N SER A 101 3.35 9.48 -18.23
CA SER A 101 3.32 10.76 -18.94
C SER A 101 2.05 11.52 -18.56
N ILE A 102 2.18 12.50 -17.71
CA ILE A 102 1.11 13.45 -17.41
C ILE A 102 1.38 14.76 -18.20
N PRO A 103 0.35 15.50 -18.61
CA PRO A 103 0.54 16.81 -19.18
C PRO A 103 1.32 17.70 -18.21
N GLY A 104 2.60 18.02 -18.56
CA GLY A 104 3.48 18.86 -17.74
C GLY A 104 4.71 18.19 -17.14
N GLY A 105 4.98 16.89 -17.39
CA GLY A 105 6.22 16.24 -16.94
C GLY A 105 6.15 14.73 -16.82
N ARG A 106 7.33 14.11 -16.72
CA ARG A 106 7.47 12.68 -16.40
C ARG A 106 7.40 12.49 -14.88
N MET A 107 6.48 11.66 -14.40
CA MET A 107 6.44 11.24 -13.01
C MET A 107 7.12 9.87 -12.90
N GLU A 108 8.31 9.85 -12.34
CA GLU A 108 8.98 8.60 -11.96
C GLU A 108 8.42 8.16 -10.61
N VAL A 109 7.62 7.10 -10.61
CA VAL A 109 7.16 6.47 -9.37
C VAL A 109 8.19 5.42 -8.98
N HIS A 110 9.10 5.79 -8.09
CA HIS A 110 9.99 4.83 -7.45
C HIS A 110 9.17 3.97 -6.49
N HIS A 111 8.91 2.72 -6.89
CA HIS A 111 8.37 1.73 -5.98
C HIS A 111 9.48 1.27 -5.03
N PHE A 112 9.25 1.37 -3.73
CA PHE A 112 10.12 0.71 -2.75
C PHE A 112 10.12 -0.80 -3.02
N PRO A 113 11.28 -1.42 -3.02
CA PRO A 113 11.39 -2.85 -3.21
C PRO A 113 10.63 -3.58 -2.09
N ASN A 114 9.89 -4.62 -2.49
CA ASN A 114 9.20 -5.47 -1.52
C ASN A 114 10.26 -6.26 -0.72
N PRO A 115 10.30 -6.14 0.63
CA PRO A 115 11.29 -6.84 1.45
C PRO A 115 11.25 -8.37 1.33
N HIS A 116 10.13 -8.92 0.83
CA HIS A 116 9.96 -10.37 0.66
C HIS A 116 10.52 -10.92 -0.67
N THR A 117 10.91 -10.06 -1.61
CA THR A 117 11.36 -10.47 -2.97
C THR A 117 12.81 -10.12 -3.27
N MET A 118 13.52 -9.48 -2.35
CA MET A 118 14.92 -9.08 -2.50
C MET A 118 15.82 -9.79 -1.50
N ASN A 119 17.07 -9.99 -1.91
CA ASN A 119 18.15 -10.35 -1.00
C ASN A 119 18.22 -9.27 0.11
N PRO A 120 18.32 -9.64 1.41
CA PRO A 120 18.41 -8.69 2.51
C PRO A 120 19.49 -7.63 2.36
N GLU A 121 20.62 -7.96 1.76
CA GLU A 121 21.73 -7.04 1.52
C GLU A 121 21.41 -6.02 0.41
N GLU A 122 20.81 -6.45 -0.68
CA GLU A 122 20.36 -5.56 -1.75
C GLU A 122 19.22 -4.65 -1.28
N PHE A 123 18.29 -5.19 -0.50
CA PHE A 123 17.23 -4.40 0.12
C PHE A 123 17.81 -3.31 1.02
N LYS A 124 18.75 -3.69 1.89
CA LYS A 124 19.45 -2.75 2.78
C LYS A 124 20.20 -1.68 1.99
N ALA A 125 20.98 -2.06 0.97
CA ALA A 125 21.72 -1.13 0.14
C ALA A 125 20.80 -0.13 -0.60
N ARG A 126 19.65 -0.57 -1.09
CA ARG A 126 18.66 0.32 -1.72
C ARG A 126 18.02 1.26 -0.71
N VAL A 127 17.58 0.74 0.44
CA VAL A 127 17.02 1.56 1.51
C VAL A 127 18.02 2.60 1.96
N ASP A 128 19.29 2.21 2.15
CA ASP A 128 20.35 3.13 2.55
C ASP A 128 20.60 4.19 1.48
N ASN A 129 20.53 3.86 0.19
CA ASN A 129 20.69 4.82 -0.90
C ASN A 129 19.47 5.77 -1.03
N GLU A 130 18.24 5.25 -0.93
CA GLU A 130 17.04 6.07 -1.01
C GLU A 130 16.84 6.98 0.21
N LEU A 131 17.27 6.53 1.37
CA LEU A 131 17.27 7.28 2.61
C LEU A 131 18.60 8.01 2.87
N ALA A 132 19.52 7.98 1.90
CA ALA A 132 20.73 8.80 1.94
C ALA A 132 20.38 10.30 1.88
N GLY A 133 21.13 11.10 2.66
CA GLY A 133 20.94 12.54 2.74
C GLY A 133 20.11 12.99 3.93
N GLU A 134 19.90 14.30 3.98
CA GLU A 134 19.25 14.98 5.09
C GLU A 134 18.33 16.10 4.58
N ILE A 135 17.38 16.48 5.40
CA ILE A 135 16.54 17.66 5.21
C ILE A 135 16.64 18.52 6.46
N ASP A 136 17.07 19.78 6.26
CA ASP A 136 17.26 20.74 7.34
C ASP A 136 18.16 20.20 8.50
N GLY A 137 19.20 19.42 8.17
CA GLY A 137 20.12 18.82 9.14
C GLY A 137 19.56 17.63 9.93
N VAL A 138 18.51 16.99 9.43
CA VAL A 138 17.94 15.76 9.98
C VAL A 138 18.05 14.64 8.95
N PRO A 139 18.68 13.50 9.29
CA PRO A 139 18.81 12.36 8.38
C PRO A 139 17.45 11.85 7.92
N LEU A 140 17.32 11.52 6.63
CA LEU A 140 16.08 10.97 6.06
C LEU A 140 15.68 9.65 6.70
N ARG A 141 16.68 8.86 7.13
CA ARG A 141 16.47 7.61 7.84
C ARG A 141 15.73 7.81 9.16
N ASP A 142 16.13 8.82 9.93
CA ASP A 142 15.47 9.17 11.20
C ASP A 142 14.05 9.67 10.96
N MET A 143 13.85 10.46 9.92
CA MET A 143 12.49 10.87 9.48
C MET A 143 11.63 9.67 9.09
N ALA A 144 12.18 8.69 8.37
CA ALA A 144 11.46 7.49 7.95
C ALA A 144 10.97 6.68 9.15
N VAL A 145 11.86 6.45 10.13
CA VAL A 145 11.52 5.75 11.37
C VAL A 145 10.43 6.50 12.14
N PHE A 146 10.60 7.82 12.30
CA PHE A 146 9.66 8.66 13.04
C PHE A 146 8.26 8.73 12.39
N MET A 147 8.17 8.84 11.06
CA MET A 147 6.92 8.91 10.33
C MET A 147 6.17 7.58 10.30
N GLY A 148 6.88 6.45 10.40
CA GLY A 148 6.32 5.10 10.37
C GLY A 148 5.66 4.75 9.03
N PRO A 149 4.51 4.08 9.03
CA PRO A 149 3.83 3.69 7.81
C PRO A 149 3.60 4.88 6.88
N ASN A 150 3.83 4.69 5.57
CA ASN A 150 3.77 5.73 4.53
C ASN A 150 4.91 6.78 4.60
N ALA A 151 6.00 6.55 5.34
CA ALA A 151 7.16 7.44 5.38
C ALA A 151 7.65 7.78 3.96
N GLN A 152 7.70 6.79 3.07
CA GLN A 152 8.10 6.89 1.68
C GLN A 152 7.35 8.00 0.92
N TYR A 153 6.01 8.03 1.02
CA TYR A 153 5.17 9.05 0.38
C TYR A 153 5.57 10.47 0.82
N TYR A 154 5.88 10.65 2.11
CA TYR A 154 6.26 11.96 2.63
C TYR A 154 7.71 12.33 2.29
N ILE A 155 8.64 11.38 2.41
CA ILE A 155 10.06 11.58 2.07
C ILE A 155 10.22 12.00 0.63
N TYR A 156 9.52 11.32 -0.31
CA TYR A 156 9.51 11.71 -1.71
C TYR A 156 9.07 13.18 -1.90
N LYS A 157 7.97 13.56 -1.28
CA LYS A 157 7.45 14.94 -1.35
C LYS A 157 8.38 15.96 -0.70
N PHE A 158 9.02 15.59 0.40
CA PHE A 158 9.97 16.43 1.09
C PHE A 158 11.24 16.66 0.25
N LYS A 159 11.83 15.59 -0.30
CA LYS A 159 12.98 15.68 -1.22
C LYS A 159 12.64 16.53 -2.44
N ARG A 160 11.53 16.26 -3.09
CA ARG A 160 11.13 17.01 -4.27
C ARG A 160 10.93 18.51 -3.97
N ARG A 161 10.37 18.80 -2.80
CA ARG A 161 10.16 20.18 -2.35
C ARG A 161 11.48 20.90 -2.01
N GLN A 162 12.52 20.17 -1.58
CA GLN A 162 13.85 20.69 -1.36
C GLN A 162 14.56 21.00 -2.68
N ASN A 163 14.38 20.16 -3.69
CA ASN A 163 15.03 20.28 -4.99
C ASN A 163 14.31 21.21 -5.96
N ASP A 164 12.99 21.39 -5.79
CA ASP A 164 12.15 22.26 -6.64
C ASP A 164 11.34 23.23 -5.75
N PRO A 165 11.77 24.49 -5.63
CA PRO A 165 11.09 25.53 -4.86
C PRO A 165 9.66 25.83 -5.34
N ASN A 166 9.34 25.52 -6.59
CA ASN A 166 8.02 25.73 -7.17
C ASN A 166 7.07 24.54 -6.94
N TYR A 167 7.59 23.42 -6.49
CA TYR A 167 6.78 22.26 -6.20
C TYR A 167 5.83 22.52 -5.02
N ARG A 168 4.53 22.44 -5.28
CA ARG A 168 3.46 22.62 -4.29
C ARG A 168 2.69 21.30 -4.11
N PRO A 169 3.14 20.41 -3.21
CA PRO A 169 2.48 19.13 -2.98
C PRO A 169 1.07 19.34 -2.40
N PHE A 170 0.09 18.72 -3.02
CA PHE A 170 -1.27 18.68 -2.51
C PHE A 170 -1.53 17.38 -1.75
N ASN A 171 -2.30 17.48 -0.65
CA ASN A 171 -2.70 16.34 0.16
C ASN A 171 -4.23 16.21 0.18
N TRP A 172 -4.75 15.25 -0.58
CA TRP A 172 -6.19 15.02 -0.72
C TRP A 172 -6.88 14.68 0.61
N THR A 173 -6.22 13.91 1.48
CA THR A 173 -6.81 13.56 2.79
C THR A 173 -6.91 14.78 3.70
N ALA A 174 -5.91 15.65 3.67
CA ALA A 174 -5.93 16.89 4.44
C ALA A 174 -6.90 17.93 3.84
N PHE A 175 -7.17 17.87 2.55
CA PHE A 175 -8.23 18.65 1.90
C PHE A 175 -9.62 18.21 2.35
N MET A 176 -9.90 16.91 2.29
CA MET A 176 -11.22 16.36 2.62
C MET A 176 -11.53 16.40 4.12
N PHE A 177 -10.54 16.09 4.94
CA PHE A 177 -10.67 15.93 6.39
C PHE A 177 -9.53 16.62 7.14
N PRO A 178 -9.41 17.97 7.08
CA PRO A 178 -8.27 18.69 7.65
C PRO A 178 -8.03 18.39 9.13
N PRO A 179 -9.03 18.49 10.04
CA PRO A 179 -8.79 18.27 11.46
C PRO A 179 -8.31 16.84 11.77
N ILE A 180 -8.90 15.86 11.09
CA ILE A 180 -8.61 14.44 11.31
C ILE A 180 -7.18 14.12 10.84
N TRP A 181 -6.80 14.57 9.64
CA TRP A 181 -5.46 14.34 9.12
C TRP A 181 -4.38 14.98 10.00
N LEU A 182 -4.60 16.23 10.42
CA LEU A 182 -3.69 16.95 11.30
C LEU A 182 -3.54 16.27 12.66
N LEU A 183 -4.66 15.80 13.23
CA LEU A 183 -4.69 15.02 14.46
C LEU A 183 -3.91 13.71 14.33
N PHE A 184 -4.14 13.01 13.24
CA PHE A 184 -3.47 11.75 12.94
C PHE A 184 -1.95 11.91 12.81
N ARG A 185 -1.49 13.06 12.28
CA ARG A 185 -0.06 13.42 12.17
C ARG A 185 0.50 14.14 13.40
N LYS A 186 -0.22 14.14 14.52
CA LYS A 186 0.20 14.77 15.80
C LYS A 186 0.38 16.28 15.72
N LEU A 187 -0.23 16.95 14.74
CA LEU A 187 -0.24 18.39 14.57
C LEU A 187 -1.41 19.02 15.38
N TRP A 188 -1.41 18.77 16.71
CA TRP A 188 -2.52 19.06 17.60
C TRP A 188 -3.05 20.50 17.52
N LYS A 189 -2.13 21.49 17.55
CA LYS A 189 -2.50 22.90 17.49
C LYS A 189 -3.24 23.24 16.21
N HIS A 190 -2.70 22.78 15.07
CA HIS A 190 -3.31 23.01 13.76
C HIS A 190 -4.64 22.23 13.61
N SER A 191 -4.73 21.03 14.19
CA SER A 191 -5.95 20.24 14.21
C SER A 191 -7.08 20.94 14.94
N ILE A 192 -6.81 21.50 16.12
CA ILE A 192 -7.81 22.26 16.90
C ILE A 192 -8.27 23.49 16.11
N VAL A 193 -7.33 24.25 15.52
CA VAL A 193 -7.67 25.42 14.71
C VAL A 193 -8.53 25.02 13.51
N ALA A 194 -8.16 23.97 12.79
CA ALA A 194 -8.95 23.47 11.66
C ALA A 194 -10.34 22.98 12.09
N ALA A 195 -10.44 22.32 13.24
CA ALA A 195 -11.72 21.86 13.78
C ALA A 195 -12.63 23.03 14.14
N LEU A 196 -12.11 24.07 14.81
CA LEU A 196 -12.86 25.26 15.17
C LEU A 196 -13.36 26.01 13.93
N ILE A 197 -12.49 26.23 12.92
CA ILE A 197 -12.88 26.88 11.67
C ILE A 197 -14.00 26.09 10.99
N ASN A 198 -13.84 24.78 10.85
CA ASN A 198 -14.87 23.92 10.23
C ASN A 198 -16.17 23.95 11.04
N PHE A 199 -16.10 23.88 12.37
CA PHE A 199 -17.29 23.92 13.23
C PHE A 199 -18.06 25.24 13.04
N VAL A 200 -17.38 26.38 13.13
CA VAL A 200 -18.01 27.72 13.00
C VAL A 200 -18.65 27.88 11.61
N LEU A 201 -17.94 27.50 10.55
CA LEU A 201 -18.46 27.62 9.19
C LEU A 201 -19.63 26.67 8.90
N ASN A 202 -19.75 25.55 9.60
CA ASN A 202 -20.88 24.64 9.44
C ASN A 202 -22.09 24.94 10.36
N ILE A 203 -22.00 25.92 11.25
CA ILE A 203 -23.13 26.29 12.15
C ILE A 203 -24.44 26.54 11.36
N PRO A 204 -24.47 27.35 10.28
CA PRO A 204 -25.70 27.57 9.53
C PRO A 204 -26.27 26.28 8.93
N THR A 205 -25.42 25.40 8.44
CA THR A 205 -25.83 24.08 7.91
C THR A 205 -26.42 23.21 9.02
N PHE A 206 -25.82 23.17 10.19
CA PHE A 206 -26.36 22.41 11.35
C PHE A 206 -27.69 22.93 11.81
N ILE A 207 -27.91 24.27 11.82
CA ILE A 207 -29.22 24.87 12.15
C ILE A 207 -30.28 24.40 11.14
N MET A 208 -29.96 24.39 9.84
CA MET A 208 -30.89 23.93 8.82
C MET A 208 -31.21 22.43 8.98
N ILE A 209 -30.23 21.57 9.20
CA ILE A 209 -30.44 20.15 9.47
C ILE A 209 -31.30 19.93 10.70
N ALA A 210 -31.07 20.68 11.79
CA ALA A 210 -31.84 20.58 13.01
C ALA A 210 -33.31 21.05 12.81
N ALA A 211 -33.53 22.05 11.96
CA ALA A 211 -34.87 22.49 11.59
C ALA A 211 -35.62 21.45 10.75
N GLU A 212 -34.96 20.85 9.75
CA GLU A 212 -35.51 19.76 8.93
C GLU A 212 -35.85 18.52 9.77
N ALA A 213 -35.00 18.20 10.75
CA ALA A 213 -35.25 17.11 11.71
C ALA A 213 -36.36 17.40 12.74
N GLY A 214 -37.01 18.59 12.67
CA GLY A 214 -38.04 18.97 13.60
C GLY A 214 -37.56 19.31 15.02
N MET A 215 -36.24 19.43 15.23
CA MET A 215 -35.63 19.81 16.50
C MET A 215 -35.79 21.29 16.82
N LEU A 216 -35.99 22.13 15.80
CA LEU A 216 -36.18 23.56 15.91
C LEU A 216 -37.59 23.92 15.44
N GLY A 217 -38.33 24.65 16.25
CA GLY A 217 -39.65 25.18 15.85
C GLY A 217 -39.52 26.27 14.77
N ALA A 218 -40.55 26.43 13.93
CA ALA A 218 -40.60 27.43 12.87
C ALA A 218 -40.39 28.89 13.35
N SER A 219 -40.67 29.16 14.64
CA SER A 219 -40.46 30.47 15.28
C SER A 219 -39.09 30.60 15.99
N SER A 220 -38.18 29.65 15.78
CA SER A 220 -36.86 29.72 16.40
C SER A 220 -36.09 30.96 15.91
N PRO A 221 -35.48 31.77 16.80
CA PRO A 221 -34.69 32.92 16.41
C PRO A 221 -33.44 32.57 15.62
N LEU A 222 -33.07 31.27 15.59
CA LEU A 222 -31.97 30.76 14.78
C LEU A 222 -32.35 30.63 13.29
N MET A 223 -33.65 30.57 12.97
CA MET A 223 -34.20 30.49 11.63
C MET A 223 -34.53 31.90 11.10
N PHE A 224 -33.51 32.66 10.75
CA PHE A 224 -33.66 33.98 10.16
C PHE A 224 -33.81 33.96 8.64
N PRO A 225 -34.48 34.96 8.02
CA PRO A 225 -34.56 35.02 6.56
C PRO A 225 -33.18 35.07 5.90
N GLY A 226 -32.95 34.18 4.94
CA GLY A 226 -31.68 34.11 4.22
C GLY A 226 -30.65 33.15 4.81
N ILE A 227 -30.95 32.39 5.87
CA ILE A 227 -30.03 31.40 6.42
C ILE A 227 -29.54 30.38 5.38
N GLU A 228 -30.37 30.03 4.41
CA GLU A 228 -30.00 29.14 3.28
C GLU A 228 -28.84 29.71 2.45
N ASN A 229 -28.89 31.01 2.16
CA ASN A 229 -27.82 31.68 1.42
C ASN A 229 -26.54 31.73 2.26
N VAL A 230 -26.65 31.98 3.54
CA VAL A 230 -25.53 31.94 4.49
C VAL A 230 -24.93 30.54 4.52
N ALA A 231 -25.73 29.49 4.60
CA ALA A 231 -25.28 28.09 4.60
C ALA A 231 -24.57 27.74 3.28
N ARG A 232 -25.08 28.20 2.13
CA ARG A 232 -24.41 27.99 0.83
C ARG A 232 -23.06 28.70 0.77
N ILE A 233 -22.98 29.95 1.20
CA ILE A 233 -21.72 30.71 1.24
C ILE A 233 -20.71 30.05 2.17
N THR A 234 -21.12 29.68 3.37
CA THR A 234 -20.22 29.02 4.33
C THR A 234 -19.76 27.66 3.86
N SER A 235 -20.58 26.88 3.14
CA SER A 235 -20.18 25.61 2.52
C SER A 235 -19.10 25.83 1.45
N LEU A 236 -19.20 26.87 0.63
CA LEU A 236 -18.15 27.26 -0.32
C LEU A 236 -16.85 27.67 0.41
N LEU A 237 -16.97 28.36 1.53
CA LEU A 237 -15.82 28.71 2.36
C LEU A 237 -15.16 27.48 3.00
N VAL A 238 -15.94 26.49 3.47
CA VAL A 238 -15.39 25.20 3.95
C VAL A 238 -14.57 24.53 2.87
N PHE A 239 -15.08 24.49 1.64
CA PHE A 239 -14.34 23.94 0.50
C PHE A 239 -13.04 24.71 0.22
N ALA A 240 -13.08 26.05 0.19
CA ALA A 240 -11.90 26.88 0.00
C ALA A 240 -10.86 26.70 1.12
N VAL A 241 -11.30 26.63 2.37
CA VAL A 241 -10.43 26.31 3.54
C VAL A 241 -9.82 24.93 3.41
N GLY A 242 -10.56 23.94 2.92
CA GLY A 242 -10.05 22.62 2.61
C GLY A 242 -8.89 22.66 1.60
N ILE A 243 -9.03 23.43 0.49
CA ILE A 243 -7.97 23.62 -0.49
C ILE A 243 -6.70 24.18 0.17
N VAL A 244 -6.85 25.19 1.01
CA VAL A 244 -5.72 25.77 1.74
C VAL A 244 -5.02 24.72 2.61
N TRP A 245 -5.77 23.92 3.38
CA TRP A 245 -5.20 22.83 4.17
C TRP A 245 -4.55 21.76 3.30
N GLY A 246 -5.13 21.45 2.14
CA GLY A 246 -4.55 20.51 1.18
C GLY A 246 -3.12 20.89 0.77
N PHE A 247 -2.86 22.18 0.54
CA PHE A 247 -1.52 22.69 0.21
C PHE A 247 -0.61 22.87 1.43
N LEU A 248 -1.15 23.28 2.57
CA LEU A 248 -0.35 23.54 3.78
C LEU A 248 0.08 22.27 4.51
N ALA A 249 -0.64 21.18 4.37
CA ALA A 249 -0.46 19.95 5.13
C ALA A 249 0.97 19.39 5.06
N ILE A 250 1.52 19.24 3.85
CA ILE A 250 2.85 18.66 3.65
C ILE A 250 3.96 19.58 4.19
N PRO A 251 3.98 20.91 3.88
CA PRO A 251 4.95 21.82 4.48
C PRO A 251 4.92 21.86 6.00
N LEU A 252 3.74 21.90 6.60
CA LEU A 252 3.58 21.91 8.05
C LEU A 252 4.10 20.61 8.68
N TYR A 253 3.76 19.47 8.08
CA TYR A 253 4.22 18.18 8.58
C TYR A 253 5.74 18.03 8.47
N GLN A 254 6.36 18.49 7.38
CA GLN A 254 7.82 18.52 7.23
C GLN A 254 8.48 19.32 8.33
N LYS A 255 8.04 20.59 8.54
CA LYS A 255 8.58 21.47 9.57
C LYS A 255 8.43 20.90 10.97
N ASP A 256 7.28 20.32 11.28
CA ASP A 256 7.02 19.72 12.59
C ASP A 256 7.89 18.48 12.84
N THR A 257 8.04 17.61 11.81
CA THR A 257 8.91 16.42 11.88
C THR A 257 10.35 16.81 12.16
N VAL A 258 10.89 17.78 11.39
CA VAL A 258 12.26 18.30 11.61
C VAL A 258 12.40 18.88 13.01
N LYS A 259 11.47 19.71 13.44
CA LYS A 259 11.50 20.34 14.76
C LYS A 259 11.51 19.32 15.90
N ARG A 260 10.67 18.28 15.80
CA ARG A 260 10.60 17.23 16.84
C ARG A 260 11.85 16.39 16.89
N LEU A 261 12.38 15.98 15.75
CA LEU A 261 13.62 15.19 15.70
C LEU A 261 14.81 15.97 16.21
N LYS A 262 14.94 17.26 15.85
CA LYS A 262 15.97 18.13 16.42
C LYS A 262 15.84 18.27 17.93
N LYS A 263 14.61 18.42 18.44
CA LYS A 263 14.37 18.48 19.87
C LYS A 263 14.76 17.18 20.58
N MET A 264 14.33 16.01 20.05
CA MET A 264 14.70 14.70 20.61
C MET A 264 16.22 14.50 20.63
N LYS A 265 16.92 14.95 19.58
CA LYS A 265 18.39 14.90 19.51
C LYS A 265 19.07 15.80 20.55
N SER A 266 18.51 16.99 20.75
CA SER A 266 18.98 17.91 21.81
C SER A 266 18.74 17.34 23.22
N ASP A 267 17.55 16.81 23.46
CA ASP A 267 17.14 16.25 24.75
C ASP A 267 17.97 15.00 25.13
N ALA A 268 18.49 14.28 24.13
CA ALA A 268 19.35 13.11 24.33
C ALA A 268 20.80 13.45 24.75
N ASN A 269 21.20 14.74 24.78
CA ASN A 269 22.48 15.19 25.24
C ASN A 269 23.72 14.42 24.70
N GLY A 270 23.64 13.97 23.43
CA GLY A 270 24.70 13.21 22.76
C GLY A 270 24.57 11.67 22.88
N ASP A 271 23.68 11.16 23.72
CA ASP A 271 23.45 9.71 23.81
C ASP A 271 22.52 9.26 22.66
N MET A 272 23.11 8.59 21.66
CA MET A 272 22.37 8.10 20.50
C MET A 272 21.36 6.99 20.84
N ASN A 273 21.57 6.22 21.91
CA ASN A 273 20.61 5.18 22.31
C ASN A 273 19.33 5.81 22.89
N VAL A 274 19.50 6.85 23.69
CA VAL A 274 18.38 7.65 24.23
C VAL A 274 17.63 8.32 23.08
N TYR A 275 18.36 8.91 22.12
CA TYR A 275 17.77 9.51 20.93
C TYR A 275 16.90 8.51 20.13
N TYR A 276 17.48 7.37 19.71
CA TYR A 276 16.74 6.39 18.90
C TYR A 276 15.57 5.77 19.65
N ARG A 277 15.70 5.53 20.95
CA ARG A 277 14.57 5.08 21.77
C ARG A 277 13.44 6.11 21.73
N SER A 278 13.74 7.38 21.94
CA SER A 278 12.76 8.47 21.87
C SER A 278 12.10 8.57 20.49
N VAL A 279 12.88 8.41 19.40
CA VAL A 279 12.34 8.41 18.04
C VAL A 279 11.35 7.25 17.84
N ILE A 280 11.69 6.03 18.27
CA ILE A 280 10.85 4.83 18.13
C ILE A 280 9.57 4.94 18.98
N GLU A 281 9.67 5.37 20.23
CA GLU A 281 8.51 5.54 21.12
C GLU A 281 7.51 6.58 20.60
N ASN A 282 8.01 7.61 19.92
CA ASN A 282 7.21 8.66 19.34
C ASN A 282 6.89 8.42 17.84
N ALA A 283 7.30 7.30 17.27
CA ALA A 283 7.08 6.99 15.87
C ALA A 283 5.59 6.75 15.50
N GLY A 284 5.31 6.91 14.21
CA GLY A 284 4.02 6.59 13.62
C GLY A 284 2.91 7.58 13.95
N PRO A 285 1.69 7.23 13.54
CA PRO A 285 0.51 8.09 13.70
C PRO A 285 0.06 8.21 15.17
N SER A 286 -0.77 9.21 15.43
CA SER A 286 -1.37 9.42 16.76
C SER A 286 -2.33 8.29 17.13
N LYS A 287 -2.08 7.57 18.23
CA LYS A 287 -3.00 6.57 18.78
C LYS A 287 -4.37 7.18 19.11
N ILE A 288 -4.38 8.39 19.69
CA ILE A 288 -5.61 9.14 19.97
C ILE A 288 -6.31 9.51 18.66
N GLY A 289 -5.56 9.95 17.64
CA GLY A 289 -6.12 10.23 16.32
C GLY A 289 -6.81 9.02 15.71
N MET A 290 -6.23 7.82 15.85
CA MET A 290 -6.85 6.57 15.41
C MET A 290 -8.16 6.28 16.14
N ILE A 291 -8.18 6.43 17.47
CA ILE A 291 -9.41 6.23 18.29
C ILE A 291 -10.50 7.19 17.85
N VAL A 292 -10.17 8.48 17.65
CA VAL A 292 -11.13 9.48 17.19
C VAL A 292 -11.73 9.10 15.84
N VAL A 293 -10.90 8.67 14.87
CA VAL A 293 -11.38 8.22 13.54
C VAL A 293 -12.35 7.04 13.69
N VAL A 294 -12.01 6.06 14.51
CA VAL A 294 -12.89 4.89 14.76
C VAL A 294 -14.22 5.31 15.35
N ILE A 295 -14.21 6.18 16.38
CA ILE A 295 -15.44 6.69 17.00
C ILE A 295 -16.31 7.41 15.97
N PHE A 296 -15.73 8.33 15.18
CA PHE A 296 -16.49 9.03 14.14
C PHE A 296 -17.04 8.08 13.07
N SER A 297 -16.27 7.08 12.67
CA SER A 297 -16.72 6.07 11.69
C SER A 297 -17.90 5.25 12.23
N VAL A 298 -17.85 4.86 13.50
CA VAL A 298 -18.92 4.12 14.16
C VAL A 298 -20.17 4.99 14.28
N LEU A 299 -20.05 6.24 14.74
CA LEU A 299 -21.18 7.17 14.83
C LEU A 299 -21.83 7.42 13.47
N TYR A 300 -21.01 7.60 12.43
CA TYR A 300 -21.50 7.76 11.06
C TYR A 300 -22.28 6.53 10.58
N LEU A 301 -21.80 5.32 10.85
CA LEU A 301 -22.53 4.09 10.52
C LEU A 301 -23.86 4.00 11.26
N PHE A 302 -23.91 4.34 12.56
CA PHE A 302 -25.16 4.36 13.32
C PHE A 302 -26.17 5.33 12.73
N THR A 303 -25.75 6.53 12.33
CA THR A 303 -26.66 7.49 11.68
C THR A 303 -27.17 7.03 10.32
N MET A 304 -26.34 6.29 9.57
CA MET A 304 -26.75 5.71 8.27
C MET A 304 -27.70 4.51 8.42
N MET A 305 -27.63 3.78 9.54
CA MET A 305 -28.51 2.63 9.82
C MET A 305 -29.86 3.03 10.41
N GLY A 306 -30.10 4.34 10.63
CA GLY A 306 -31.41 4.86 11.09
C GLY A 306 -31.71 4.65 12.56
N PHE A 307 -30.64 4.48 13.40
CA PHE A 307 -30.75 4.46 14.86
C PHE A 307 -30.51 5.85 15.43
#